data_83d2021c2db6122e0a95560936873221
#
_entry.id   83d2021c2db6122e0a95560936873221
#
_cell.length_a   1.000
_cell.length_b   1.000
_cell.length_c   1.000
_cell.angle_alpha   90.00
_cell.angle_beta   90.00
_cell.angle_gamma   90.00
#
_symmetry.space_group_name_H-M   'P 1'
#
loop_
_entity.id
_entity.type
_entity.pdbx_description
1 polymer ?
#
loop_
_entity_poly.entity_id
_entity_poly.type
_entity_poly.pdbx_seq_one_letter_code
_entity_poly.pdbx_strand_id
1 'polypeptide(L)'
;MQKENEKKKKFLNSYPKARRDVERLEEQLEELRANKMSLKVVNDGMPKGSGTSDLSAYAARMDELERSLIEKRYIRIQEFAKVQDAIEEMEDDQEKLLLTYRYLRGMTWERVAEKMNYSWQHVHKIHARALQNFKHAIECDTDSVV
;
A
#
# COMPACT_ATOMS: atom_id res chain seq x y z
N MET A 1 -14.81 17.97 -13.95
CA MET A 1 -13.98 18.25 -12.76
C MET A 1 -13.96 17.11 -11.74
N GLN A 2 -15.12 16.59 -11.33
CA GLN A 2 -15.15 15.51 -10.33
C GLN A 2 -14.48 14.21 -10.82
N LYS A 3 -14.71 13.83 -12.08
CA LYS A 3 -14.10 12.62 -12.67
C LYS A 3 -12.58 12.72 -12.74
N GLU A 4 -12.07 13.91 -13.03
CA GLU A 4 -10.64 14.17 -13.11
C GLU A 4 -9.98 14.07 -11.72
N ASN A 5 -10.62 14.64 -10.71
CA ASN A 5 -10.15 14.56 -9.33
C ASN A 5 -10.16 13.13 -8.80
N GLU A 6 -11.16 12.32 -9.20
CA GLU A 6 -11.22 10.91 -8.83
C GLU A 6 -10.06 10.11 -9.43
N LYS A 7 -9.70 10.40 -10.68
CA LYS A 7 -8.53 9.76 -11.34
C LYS A 7 -7.23 10.14 -10.61
N LYS A 8 -7.09 11.40 -10.25
CA LYS A 8 -5.92 11.89 -9.51
C LYS A 8 -5.80 11.23 -8.15
N LYS A 9 -6.91 11.11 -7.42
CA LYS A 9 -6.95 10.40 -6.14
C LYS A 9 -6.59 8.93 -6.31
N LYS A 10 -7.09 8.28 -7.35
CA LYS A 10 -6.78 6.88 -7.64
C LYS A 10 -5.28 6.70 -7.90
N PHE A 11 -4.67 7.59 -8.65
CA PHE A 11 -3.23 7.57 -8.89
C PHE A 11 -2.46 7.73 -7.58
N LEU A 12 -2.81 8.74 -6.79
CA LEU A 12 -2.15 8.98 -5.49
C LEU A 12 -2.34 7.83 -4.51
N ASN A 13 -3.49 7.16 -4.56
CA ASN A 13 -3.80 6.01 -3.69
C ASN A 13 -3.14 4.72 -4.15
N SER A 14 -2.45 4.70 -5.29
CA SER A 14 -1.78 3.50 -5.78
C SER A 14 -0.68 3.02 -4.82
N TYR A 15 0.06 3.94 -4.22
CA TYR A 15 1.08 3.57 -3.23
C TYR A 15 0.48 3.10 -1.90
N PRO A 16 -0.47 3.82 -1.27
CA PRO A 16 -1.13 3.30 -0.06
C PRO A 16 -1.76 1.92 -0.25
N LYS A 17 -2.36 1.67 -1.41
CA LYS A 17 -2.92 0.37 -1.76
C LYS A 17 -1.83 -0.70 -1.82
N ALA A 18 -0.72 -0.41 -2.51
CA ALA A 18 0.41 -1.34 -2.64
C ALA A 18 1.02 -1.66 -1.27
N ARG A 19 1.12 -0.66 -0.39
CA ARG A 19 1.60 -0.84 0.97
C ARG A 19 0.68 -1.76 1.78
N ARG A 20 -0.62 -1.55 1.69
CA ARG A 20 -1.61 -2.41 2.39
C ARG A 20 -1.56 -3.85 1.88
N ASP A 21 -1.36 -4.05 0.58
CA ASP A 21 -1.22 -5.39 0.00
C ASP A 21 -0.01 -6.12 0.60
N VAL A 22 1.12 -5.43 0.76
CA VAL A 22 2.32 -5.99 1.39
C VAL A 22 2.06 -6.33 2.86
N GLU A 23 1.47 -5.41 3.61
CA GLU A 23 1.16 -5.60 5.03
C GLU A 23 0.24 -6.81 5.24
N ARG A 24 -0.77 -6.96 4.39
CA ARG A 24 -1.70 -8.09 4.45
C ARG A 24 -1.00 -9.43 4.21
N LEU A 25 -0.08 -9.48 3.24
CA LEU A 25 0.68 -10.70 2.97
C LEU A 25 1.66 -11.04 4.10
N GLU A 26 2.28 -10.03 4.69
CA GLU A 26 3.15 -10.21 5.85
C GLU A 26 2.37 -10.80 7.03
N GLU A 27 1.16 -10.31 7.28
CA GLU A 27 0.27 -10.83 8.31
C GLU A 27 -0.11 -12.29 8.03
N GLN A 28 -0.47 -12.62 6.79
CA GLN A 28 -0.80 -13.99 6.39
C GLN A 28 0.38 -14.95 6.60
N LEU A 29 1.59 -14.52 6.28
CA LEU A 29 2.81 -15.32 6.51
C LEU A 29 3.04 -15.55 8.00
N GLU A 30 2.86 -14.52 8.81
CA GLU A 30 3.02 -14.60 10.25
C GLU A 30 2.01 -15.57 10.87
N GLU A 31 0.76 -15.49 10.45
CA GLU A 31 -0.30 -16.42 10.87
C GLU A 31 0.01 -17.87 10.48
N LEU A 32 0.53 -18.05 9.26
CA LEU A 32 0.89 -19.39 8.78
C LEU A 32 2.04 -19.97 9.60
N ARG A 33 3.03 -19.17 9.96
CA ARG A 33 4.14 -19.60 10.83
C ARG A 33 3.67 -19.96 12.21
N ALA A 34 2.72 -19.22 12.76
CA ALA A 34 2.12 -19.50 14.07
C ALA A 34 1.37 -20.84 14.03
N ASN A 35 0.64 -21.13 12.96
CA ASN A 35 -0.06 -22.39 12.76
C ASN A 35 0.88 -23.59 12.65
N LYS A 36 2.08 -23.39 12.09
CA LYS A 36 3.11 -24.44 12.05
C LYS A 36 3.54 -24.85 13.44
N MET A 37 3.70 -23.91 14.34
CA MET A 37 4.06 -24.20 15.73
C MET A 37 2.97 -25.01 16.44
N SER A 38 1.70 -24.72 16.16
CA SER A 38 0.56 -25.49 16.68
C SER A 38 0.54 -26.91 16.14
N LEU A 39 0.85 -27.11 14.85
CA LEU A 39 0.91 -28.43 14.21
C LEU A 39 2.02 -29.29 14.82
N LYS A 40 3.15 -28.71 15.18
CA LYS A 40 4.25 -29.43 15.83
C LYS A 40 3.86 -29.93 17.22
N VAL A 41 3.08 -29.16 17.98
CA VAL A 41 2.63 -29.51 19.32
C VAL A 41 1.59 -30.64 19.28
N VAL A 42 0.72 -30.64 18.27
CA VAL A 42 -0.34 -31.66 18.11
C VAL A 42 0.23 -32.99 17.60
N ASN A 43 1.33 -32.97 16.85
CA ASN A 43 1.93 -34.17 16.26
C ASN A 43 2.88 -34.93 17.19
N ASP A 44 3.15 -34.43 18.39
CA ASP A 44 4.01 -35.10 19.38
C ASP A 44 3.27 -36.24 20.04
N GLY A 45 3.32 -37.42 19.43
CA GLY A 45 2.75 -38.63 19.96
C GLY A 45 1.65 -39.31 19.15
N MET A 46 1.33 -38.80 17.97
CA MET A 46 0.31 -39.39 17.08
C MET A 46 0.91 -40.25 15.97
N PRO A 47 0.26 -41.37 15.56
CA PRO A 47 0.74 -42.19 14.46
C PRO A 47 0.72 -41.39 13.13
N LYS A 48 1.77 -41.56 12.39
CA LYS A 48 2.12 -40.77 11.20
C LYS A 48 1.38 -41.21 9.96
N GLY A 49 0.14 -40.78 9.77
CA GLY A 49 -0.57 -41.03 8.53
C GLY A 49 -0.80 -39.77 7.72
N SER A 50 -1.05 -38.64 8.38
CA SER A 50 -1.45 -37.40 7.76
C SER A 50 -0.41 -36.27 7.89
N GLY A 51 0.64 -36.44 8.70
CA GLY A 51 1.62 -35.39 9.01
C GLY A 51 2.48 -34.94 7.84
N THR A 52 2.81 -35.84 6.91
CA THR A 52 3.62 -35.53 5.73
C THR A 52 2.84 -34.74 4.68
N SER A 53 1.57 -35.02 4.53
CA SER A 53 0.69 -34.32 3.59
C SER A 53 0.43 -32.89 4.09
N ASP A 54 0.24 -32.71 5.39
CA ASP A 54 0.03 -31.39 6.00
C ASP A 54 1.28 -30.51 5.94
N LEU A 55 2.46 -31.11 6.14
CA LEU A 55 3.73 -30.39 6.01
C LEU A 55 4.00 -29.97 4.57
N SER A 56 3.65 -30.83 3.61
CA SER A 56 3.79 -30.53 2.19
C SER A 56 2.86 -29.39 1.77
N ALA A 57 1.59 -29.43 2.23
CA ALA A 57 0.63 -28.36 1.97
C ALA A 57 1.07 -27.05 2.62
N TYR A 58 1.62 -27.13 3.85
CA TYR A 58 2.16 -25.97 4.54
C TYR A 58 3.31 -25.35 3.75
N ALA A 59 4.28 -26.16 3.32
CA ALA A 59 5.45 -25.71 2.55
C ALA A 59 5.04 -25.07 1.23
N ALA A 60 4.08 -25.66 0.53
CA ALA A 60 3.55 -25.12 -0.71
C ALA A 60 2.86 -23.75 -0.50
N ARG A 61 2.07 -23.63 0.56
CA ARG A 61 1.39 -22.39 0.88
C ARG A 61 2.40 -21.30 1.28
N MET A 62 3.41 -21.67 2.07
CA MET A 62 4.49 -20.76 2.46
C MET A 62 5.22 -20.21 1.24
N ASP A 63 5.60 -21.09 0.31
CA ASP A 63 6.29 -20.70 -0.92
C ASP A 63 5.44 -19.76 -1.77
N GLU A 64 4.15 -20.06 -1.93
CA GLU A 64 3.22 -19.22 -2.66
C GLU A 64 3.11 -17.81 -2.07
N LEU A 65 2.98 -17.72 -0.75
CA LEU A 65 2.88 -16.43 -0.06
C LEU A 65 4.18 -15.63 -0.14
N GLU A 66 5.33 -16.31 -0.01
CA GLU A 66 6.63 -15.65 -0.14
C GLU A 66 6.85 -15.07 -1.52
N ARG A 67 6.47 -15.81 -2.56
CA ARG A 67 6.55 -15.33 -3.96
C ARG A 67 5.65 -14.12 -4.18
N SER A 68 4.41 -14.19 -3.68
CA SER A 68 3.46 -13.08 -3.76
C SER A 68 3.98 -11.85 -3.03
N LEU A 69 4.61 -12.05 -1.87
CA LEU A 69 5.17 -10.97 -1.08
C LEU A 69 6.31 -10.26 -1.81
N ILE A 70 7.21 -11.01 -2.44
CA ILE A 70 8.31 -10.44 -3.23
C ILE A 70 7.75 -9.58 -4.36
N GLU A 71 6.76 -10.11 -5.08
CA GLU A 71 6.10 -9.39 -6.18
C GLU A 71 5.44 -8.10 -5.68
N LYS A 72 4.68 -8.18 -4.58
CA LYS A 72 3.98 -7.02 -4.03
C LYS A 72 4.94 -5.97 -3.44
N ARG A 73 6.05 -6.39 -2.87
CA ARG A 73 7.10 -5.48 -2.41
C ARG A 73 7.71 -4.70 -3.58
N TYR A 74 7.93 -5.39 -4.69
CA TYR A 74 8.44 -4.75 -5.91
C TYR A 74 7.44 -3.70 -6.43
N ILE A 75 6.16 -4.06 -6.50
CA ILE A 75 5.10 -3.12 -6.90
C ILE A 75 5.06 -1.91 -5.97
N ARG A 76 5.17 -2.13 -4.65
CA ARG A 76 5.19 -1.04 -3.67
C ARG A 76 6.33 -0.05 -3.95
N ILE A 77 7.52 -0.55 -4.24
CA ILE A 77 8.68 0.28 -4.56
C ILE A 77 8.42 1.11 -5.82
N GLN A 78 7.88 0.48 -6.86
CA GLN A 78 7.55 1.16 -8.11
C GLN A 78 6.50 2.24 -7.92
N GLU A 79 5.44 1.93 -7.20
CA GLU A 79 4.36 2.89 -6.95
C GLU A 79 4.81 4.05 -6.07
N PHE A 80 5.69 3.79 -5.10
CA PHE A 80 6.28 4.86 -4.27
C PHE A 80 7.04 5.85 -5.15
N ALA A 81 7.96 5.36 -5.98
CA ALA A 81 8.77 6.22 -6.85
C ALA A 81 7.90 7.02 -7.82
N LYS A 82 6.90 6.38 -8.39
CA LYS A 82 5.98 6.99 -9.34
C LYS A 82 5.18 8.14 -8.73
N VAL A 83 4.62 7.90 -7.53
CA VAL A 83 3.84 8.92 -6.82
C VAL A 83 4.75 10.04 -6.31
N GLN A 84 5.91 9.67 -5.75
CA GLN A 84 6.88 10.67 -5.26
C GLN A 84 7.34 11.61 -6.37
N ASP A 85 7.71 11.06 -7.51
CA ASP A 85 8.17 11.86 -8.66
C ASP A 85 7.09 12.82 -9.14
N ALA A 86 5.84 12.35 -9.18
CA ALA A 86 4.71 13.17 -9.58
C ALA A 86 4.45 14.33 -8.60
N ILE A 87 4.56 14.07 -7.31
CA ILE A 87 4.39 15.10 -6.27
C ILE A 87 5.53 16.13 -6.38
N GLU A 88 6.76 15.67 -6.60
CA GLU A 88 7.93 16.55 -6.68
C GLU A 88 7.86 17.54 -7.87
N GLU A 89 7.09 17.22 -8.90
CA GLU A 89 6.88 18.11 -10.03
C GLU A 89 5.93 19.29 -9.73
N MET A 90 5.22 19.24 -8.61
CA MET A 90 4.36 20.35 -8.21
C MET A 90 5.17 21.57 -7.78
N GLU A 91 4.61 22.75 -8.01
CA GLU A 91 5.30 24.00 -7.71
C GLU A 91 5.10 24.49 -6.29
N ASP A 92 3.92 24.26 -5.71
CA ASP A 92 3.56 24.77 -4.38
C ASP A 92 4.06 23.85 -3.28
N ASP A 93 4.88 24.37 -2.38
CA ASP A 93 5.50 23.59 -1.31
C ASP A 93 4.48 23.08 -0.28
N GLN A 94 3.43 23.84 0.02
CA GLN A 94 2.37 23.40 0.93
C GLN A 94 1.59 22.23 0.37
N GLU A 95 1.27 22.29 -0.91
CA GLU A 95 0.55 21.24 -1.61
C GLU A 95 1.40 19.96 -1.67
N LYS A 96 2.69 20.10 -1.99
CA LYS A 96 3.63 18.96 -1.97
C LYS A 96 3.69 18.30 -0.60
N LEU A 97 3.83 19.11 0.43
CA LEU A 97 3.97 18.62 1.80
C LEU A 97 2.72 17.88 2.24
N LEU A 98 1.54 18.43 1.94
CA LEU A 98 0.27 17.79 2.28
C LEU A 98 0.12 16.45 1.58
N LEU A 99 0.38 16.39 0.27
CA LEU A 99 0.28 15.15 -0.50
C LEU A 99 1.28 14.11 -0.01
N THR A 100 2.50 14.54 0.34
CA THR A 100 3.53 13.65 0.90
C THR A 100 3.05 13.04 2.23
N TYR A 101 2.55 13.86 3.15
CA TYR A 101 2.07 13.38 4.43
C TYR A 101 0.89 12.42 4.29
N ARG A 102 -0.07 12.78 3.45
CA ARG A 102 -1.29 11.99 3.30
C ARG A 102 -1.06 10.70 2.52
N TYR A 103 -0.40 10.77 1.38
CA TYR A 103 -0.32 9.64 0.43
C TYR A 103 0.97 8.83 0.54
N LEU A 104 2.09 9.45 0.86
CA LEU A 104 3.36 8.71 0.99
C LEU A 104 3.62 8.25 2.42
N ARG A 105 3.27 9.06 3.40
CA ARG A 105 3.47 8.69 4.81
C ARG A 105 2.24 8.08 5.48
N GLY A 106 1.10 8.10 4.80
CA GLY A 106 -0.11 7.44 5.27
C GLY A 106 -0.74 8.04 6.52
N MET A 107 -0.55 9.35 6.73
CA MET A 107 -1.13 10.02 7.88
C MET A 107 -2.64 10.22 7.75
N THR A 108 -3.36 10.15 8.87
CA THR A 108 -4.77 10.53 8.93
C THR A 108 -4.88 12.04 8.70
N TRP A 109 -6.06 12.51 8.32
CA TRP A 109 -6.28 13.93 8.12
C TRP A 109 -6.04 14.75 9.39
N GLU A 110 -6.39 14.21 10.54
CA GLU A 110 -6.14 14.83 11.86
C GLU A 110 -4.64 14.98 12.10
N ARG A 111 -3.87 13.96 11.77
CA ARG A 111 -2.41 13.98 11.93
C ARG A 111 -1.75 14.97 10.97
N VAL A 112 -2.24 15.06 9.74
CA VAL A 112 -1.75 16.03 8.76
C VAL A 112 -2.01 17.46 9.26
N ALA A 113 -3.21 17.72 9.76
CA ALA A 113 -3.59 19.03 10.30
C ALA A 113 -2.68 19.42 11.48
N GLU A 114 -2.43 18.49 12.39
CA GLU A 114 -1.54 18.69 13.53
C GLU A 114 -0.11 18.99 13.07
N LYS A 115 0.39 18.19 12.12
CA LYS A 115 1.75 18.30 11.62
C LYS A 115 2.00 19.62 10.88
N MET A 116 1.00 20.11 10.15
CA MET A 116 1.09 21.35 9.39
C MET A 116 0.68 22.59 10.20
N ASN A 117 0.18 22.39 11.42
CA ASN A 117 -0.34 23.46 12.28
C ASN A 117 -1.50 24.23 11.65
N TYR A 118 -2.41 23.51 10.98
CA TYR A 118 -3.59 24.05 10.34
C TYR A 118 -4.84 23.39 10.90
N SER A 119 -6.00 24.05 10.74
CA SER A 119 -7.28 23.44 11.06
C SER A 119 -7.58 22.33 10.06
N TRP A 120 -8.43 21.39 10.46
CA TRP A 120 -8.89 20.30 9.59
C TRP A 120 -9.53 20.86 8.31
N GLN A 121 -10.32 21.90 8.43
CA GLN A 121 -11.00 22.57 7.30
C GLN A 121 -9.99 23.17 6.34
N HIS A 122 -8.93 23.81 6.86
CA HIS A 122 -7.90 24.42 6.05
C HIS A 122 -7.09 23.38 5.28
N VAL A 123 -6.77 22.26 5.95
CA VAL A 123 -6.07 21.12 5.30
C VAL A 123 -6.89 20.60 4.12
N HIS A 124 -8.20 20.46 4.26
CA HIS A 124 -9.06 20.00 3.16
C HIS A 124 -9.12 20.99 2.00
N LYS A 125 -9.05 22.28 2.28
CA LYS A 125 -8.96 23.30 1.25
C LYS A 125 -7.65 23.21 0.47
N ILE A 126 -6.54 23.01 1.18
CA ILE A 126 -5.23 22.82 0.54
C ILE A 126 -5.24 21.55 -0.31
N HIS A 127 -5.85 20.48 0.18
CA HIS A 127 -5.97 19.22 -0.56
C HIS A 127 -6.75 19.39 -1.87
N ALA A 128 -7.89 20.09 -1.82
CA ALA A 128 -8.69 20.37 -3.02
C ALA A 128 -7.87 21.17 -4.04
N ARG A 129 -7.13 22.19 -3.59
CA ARG A 129 -6.27 22.99 -4.45
C ARG A 129 -5.11 22.16 -5.01
N ALA A 130 -4.52 21.31 -4.19
CA ALA A 130 -3.44 20.41 -4.62
C ALA A 130 -3.90 19.47 -5.73
N LEU A 131 -5.10 18.90 -5.60
CA LEU A 131 -5.68 18.04 -6.63
C LEU A 131 -5.89 18.80 -7.95
N GLN A 132 -6.34 20.06 -7.89
CA GLN A 132 -6.49 20.88 -9.08
C GLN A 132 -5.17 21.11 -9.80
N ASN A 133 -4.10 21.32 -9.03
CA ASN A 133 -2.76 21.61 -9.58
C ASN A 133 -1.95 20.35 -9.92
N PHE A 134 -2.41 19.18 -9.49
CA PHE A 134 -1.76 17.91 -9.77
C PHE A 134 -2.09 17.46 -11.20
N LYS A 135 -1.08 17.31 -12.05
CA LYS A 135 -1.26 17.09 -13.49
C LYS A 135 -1.01 15.65 -13.96
N HIS A 136 -0.33 14.86 -13.16
CA HIS A 136 0.23 13.58 -13.60
C HIS A 136 -0.77 12.47 -13.94
N ALA A 137 -1.95 12.48 -13.34
CA ALA A 137 -2.93 11.41 -13.55
C ALA A 137 -3.56 11.42 -14.95
N ILE A 138 -3.43 12.54 -15.66
CA ILE A 138 -3.99 12.71 -16.99
C ILE A 138 -3.07 12.09 -18.05
N GLU A 139 -1.76 12.15 -17.82
CA GLU A 139 -0.77 11.63 -18.76
C GLU A 139 -0.66 10.10 -18.75
N CYS A 140 -0.98 9.48 -17.64
CA CYS A 140 -0.93 8.01 -17.52
C CYS A 140 -2.03 7.29 -18.29
N ASP A 141 -3.16 7.94 -18.52
CA ASP A 141 -4.28 7.34 -19.26
C ASP A 141 -4.04 7.32 -20.78
N THR A 142 -3.12 8.14 -21.28
CA THR A 142 -2.81 8.16 -22.71
C THR A 142 -1.80 7.07 -23.12
N ASP A 143 -0.97 6.61 -22.19
CA ASP A 143 0.00 5.55 -22.46
C ASP A 143 -0.62 4.15 -22.39
N SER A 144 -1.78 4.00 -21.77
CA SER A 144 -2.45 2.70 -21.65
C SER A 144 -3.37 2.37 -22.85
N VAL A 145 -3.46 3.26 -23.82
CA VAL A 145 -4.33 3.07 -25.03
C VAL A 145 -3.51 2.56 -26.22
N VAL A 146 -2.24 2.33 -26.04
CA VAL A 146 -1.37 1.73 -27.06
C VAL A 146 -1.18 0.22 -26.74
#